data_3ced5d571c71a7212023485f1a2073c1
#
_entry.id   3ced5d571c71a7212023485f1a2073c1
#
_cell.length_a   1.000
_cell.length_b   1.000
_cell.length_c   1.000
_cell.angle_alpha   90.00
_cell.angle_beta   90.00
_cell.angle_gamma   90.00
#
_symmetry.space_group_name_H-M   'P 1'
#
loop_
_entity.id
_entity.type
_entity.pdbx_description
1 polymer ?
#
loop_
_entity_poly.entity_id
_entity_poly.type
_entity_poly.pdbx_seq_one_letter_code
_entity_poly.pdbx_strand_id
1 'polypeptide(L)'
;MIQRLSFWIMMIVCSVMVSGQEYDGYYTNPILPSGADPWVVKHEGWYYYCCGVPGGIGVSRSRDLHKINPPVRVWKAPEKGQWNSTCIWAPELHFWKGKWYIFYAGGYSGPPFIHQKTGVLESVTSDAMGEYIDKGMLFTGDVLGDWKNNRWAIDMTLLEHKGQLYAVWSGWENSEPTDKTQQHLYIAKMENPWTMASGRVKISSPDRYYEQGELPLNEGPQILKHGKDVFVVYSCGQSWLDTYKLSYLRLKDPDADLLDPKSWIKSDKPVFEGTDQVFGVGHASFTTSPDDREHYIYYHTKKERKPGWKRDIRLQKFTFDASGVPCFGKPLPVSEKLPLPSGTAHPVKVKPMSELEKDFTQLSSTARPYTYWFWMNGNITKEGITKDLEAMHRIGIGGVFNLEGGTGIPKGPVTYLSPEWSELKAHAIKEAARLGIDYVMHNCPGWSSSGGPWITPEYSMQKLTWSETEVAGGKRVDTLLLRPATELGYYRDIAVLAFPSFKNGKPVGFSDWQLLNNSVFNHRGKIGIQTYDKEQVIRLEDIID
;
A
#
# COMPACT_ATOMS: atom_id res chain seq x y z
N MET A 1 1.11 44.54 24.42
CA MET A 1 1.75 44.01 23.21
C MET A 1 2.45 42.70 23.62
N ILE A 2 1.72 41.58 23.61
CA ILE A 2 2.23 40.27 24.02
C ILE A 2 2.21 39.43 22.76
N GLN A 3 3.40 39.13 22.23
CA GLN A 3 3.57 38.21 21.09
C GLN A 3 3.27 36.79 21.55
N ARG A 4 2.28 36.16 20.89
CA ARG A 4 2.04 34.72 20.99
C ARG A 4 3.03 33.99 20.07
N LEU A 5 3.97 33.28 20.65
CA LEU A 5 4.79 32.31 19.95
C LEU A 5 3.97 31.05 19.74
N SER A 6 3.53 30.78 18.51
CA SER A 6 2.91 29.53 18.13
C SER A 6 4.01 28.50 17.85
N PHE A 7 4.19 27.53 18.74
CA PHE A 7 5.03 26.36 18.50
C PHE A 7 4.26 25.38 17.62
N TRP A 8 4.68 25.25 16.38
CA TRP A 8 4.28 24.13 15.51
C TRP A 8 5.15 22.93 15.85
N ILE A 9 4.60 21.96 16.60
CA ILE A 9 5.21 20.64 16.76
C ILE A 9 4.91 19.88 15.46
N MET A 10 5.90 19.81 14.60
CA MET A 10 5.91 18.94 13.43
C MET A 10 6.09 17.51 13.94
N MET A 11 4.99 16.76 14.06
CA MET A 11 5.06 15.31 14.26
C MET A 11 5.68 14.67 13.01
N ILE A 12 6.99 14.44 13.06
CA ILE A 12 7.66 13.52 12.14
C ILE A 12 7.21 12.11 12.55
N VAL A 13 6.14 11.63 11.93
CA VAL A 13 5.88 10.19 11.88
C VAL A 13 7.01 9.60 11.07
N CYS A 14 8.05 9.13 11.73
CA CYS A 14 9.02 8.22 11.15
C CYS A 14 8.26 6.92 10.85
N SER A 15 7.60 6.87 9.69
CA SER A 15 7.29 5.61 9.06
C SER A 15 8.64 4.96 8.77
N VAL A 16 9.04 4.02 9.61
CA VAL A 16 10.11 3.09 9.28
C VAL A 16 9.62 2.35 8.04
N MET A 17 10.01 2.87 6.87
CA MET A 17 9.91 2.11 5.64
C MET A 17 10.84 0.91 5.85
N VAL A 18 10.26 -0.24 6.14
CA VAL A 18 10.96 -1.51 6.02
C VAL A 18 11.14 -1.71 4.51
N SER A 19 12.11 -0.99 3.93
CA SER A 19 12.69 -1.38 2.66
C SER A 19 13.27 -2.77 2.84
N GLY A 20 13.11 -3.64 1.85
CA GLY A 20 13.63 -5.00 1.89
C GLY A 20 15.04 -5.00 2.49
N GLN A 21 15.25 -5.78 3.55
CA GLN A 21 16.55 -5.84 4.21
C GLN A 21 17.56 -6.40 3.21
N GLU A 22 18.59 -5.62 2.89
CA GLU A 22 19.75 -6.08 2.16
C GLU A 22 20.59 -6.94 3.09
N TYR A 23 20.50 -8.26 2.90
CA TYR A 23 21.43 -9.19 3.50
C TYR A 23 22.65 -9.31 2.56
N ASP A 24 23.84 -9.53 3.09
CA ASP A 24 25.08 -9.72 2.31
C ASP A 24 24.84 -10.66 1.11
N GLY A 25 24.73 -10.11 -0.09
CA GLY A 25 24.47 -10.84 -1.34
C GLY A 25 23.02 -11.25 -1.62
N TYR A 26 22.06 -10.86 -0.81
CA TYR A 26 20.64 -11.24 -0.94
C TYR A 26 19.71 -10.06 -0.67
N TYR A 27 18.52 -10.11 -1.28
CA TYR A 27 17.39 -9.24 -0.94
C TYR A 27 16.16 -10.08 -0.56
N THR A 28 15.14 -9.46 -0.01
CA THR A 28 13.86 -10.09 0.33
C THR A 28 12.69 -9.29 -0.23
N ASN A 29 11.60 -9.96 -0.55
CA ASN A 29 10.33 -9.33 -0.86
C ASN A 29 9.52 -9.01 0.42
N PRO A 30 8.66 -7.97 0.42
CA PRO A 30 8.46 -7.02 -0.66
C PRO A 30 9.62 -6.00 -0.78
N ILE A 31 9.98 -5.60 -1.99
CA ILE A 31 10.97 -4.51 -2.20
C ILE A 31 10.36 -3.13 -1.94
N LEU A 32 9.02 -3.02 -1.99
CA LEU A 32 8.27 -1.86 -1.54
C LEU A 32 7.05 -2.33 -0.73
N PRO A 33 6.96 -2.02 0.57
CA PRO A 33 5.95 -2.58 1.45
C PRO A 33 4.54 -2.02 1.22
N SER A 34 4.39 -0.99 0.40
CA SER A 34 3.10 -0.43 -0.01
C SER A 34 3.21 0.13 -1.41
N GLY A 35 2.39 -0.35 -2.32
CA GLY A 35 2.38 0.10 -3.72
C GLY A 35 1.47 -0.79 -4.56
N ALA A 36 1.21 -0.35 -5.79
CA ALA A 36 0.41 -1.05 -6.77
C ALA A 36 0.94 -0.77 -8.17
N ASP A 37 0.57 -1.62 -9.12
CA ASP A 37 0.73 -1.40 -10.55
C ASP A 37 2.17 -0.96 -10.90
N PRO A 38 3.19 -1.76 -10.55
CA PRO A 38 4.58 -1.35 -10.66
C PRO A 38 5.02 -1.21 -12.11
N TRP A 39 5.57 -0.05 -12.45
CA TRP A 39 6.21 0.16 -13.73
C TRP A 39 7.69 0.48 -13.55
N VAL A 40 8.54 -0.34 -14.15
CA VAL A 40 9.99 -0.15 -14.13
C VAL A 40 10.55 -0.26 -15.54
N VAL A 41 11.37 0.73 -15.93
CA VAL A 41 12.11 0.72 -17.19
C VAL A 41 13.60 0.92 -16.94
N LYS A 42 14.44 0.11 -17.62
CA LYS A 42 15.89 0.27 -17.61
C LYS A 42 16.33 1.15 -18.79
N HIS A 43 17.09 2.20 -18.51
CA HIS A 43 17.64 3.08 -19.52
C HIS A 43 19.00 3.63 -19.06
N GLU A 44 20.05 3.51 -19.90
CA GLU A 44 21.42 3.98 -19.63
C GLU A 44 21.96 3.55 -18.24
N GLY A 45 21.69 2.29 -17.87
CA GLY A 45 22.13 1.70 -16.61
C GLY A 45 21.42 2.22 -15.36
N TRP A 46 20.30 2.93 -15.51
CA TRP A 46 19.37 3.29 -14.45
C TRP A 46 18.06 2.53 -14.59
N TYR A 47 17.48 2.20 -13.45
CA TYR A 47 16.09 1.71 -13.34
C TYR A 47 15.20 2.86 -12.90
N TYR A 48 14.24 3.21 -13.73
CA TYR A 48 13.24 4.24 -13.42
C TYR A 48 11.95 3.57 -13.00
N TYR A 49 11.47 3.93 -11.82
CA TYR A 49 10.19 3.48 -11.28
C TYR A 49 9.17 4.62 -11.40
N CYS A 50 8.04 4.35 -12.06
CA CYS A 50 6.95 5.29 -12.25
C CYS A 50 5.73 4.84 -11.44
N CYS A 51 5.09 5.75 -10.73
CA CYS A 51 3.93 5.43 -9.88
C CYS A 51 3.02 6.64 -9.66
N GLY A 52 1.78 6.37 -9.24
CA GLY A 52 0.91 7.40 -8.69
C GLY A 52 1.45 7.92 -7.36
N VAL A 53 1.43 9.25 -7.19
CA VAL A 53 1.73 9.93 -5.92
C VAL A 53 0.57 10.87 -5.56
N PRO A 54 0.47 11.33 -4.30
CA PRO A 54 -0.59 12.26 -3.92
C PRO A 54 -0.68 13.46 -4.87
N GLY A 55 -1.81 13.56 -5.59
CA GLY A 55 -2.09 14.66 -6.52
C GLY A 55 -1.32 14.63 -7.84
N GLY A 56 -0.84 13.47 -8.31
CA GLY A 56 -0.17 13.38 -9.60
C GLY A 56 0.63 12.09 -9.82
N ILE A 57 1.70 12.23 -10.60
CA ILE A 57 2.58 11.12 -10.99
C ILE A 57 4.00 11.43 -10.54
N GLY A 58 4.68 10.40 -10.04
CA GLY A 58 6.05 10.47 -9.58
C GLY A 58 6.98 9.48 -10.29
N VAL A 59 8.22 9.86 -10.40
CA VAL A 59 9.30 9.02 -10.95
C VAL A 59 10.46 9.01 -9.97
N SER A 60 11.04 7.84 -9.77
CA SER A 60 12.31 7.68 -9.06
C SER A 60 13.30 6.90 -9.91
N ARG A 61 14.57 6.94 -9.57
CA ARG A 61 15.61 6.15 -10.25
C ARG A 61 16.55 5.49 -9.25
N SER A 62 17.07 4.32 -9.62
CA SER A 62 18.08 3.59 -8.86
C SER A 62 19.08 2.93 -9.80
N ARG A 63 20.31 2.68 -9.33
CA ARG A 63 21.26 1.77 -10.02
C ARG A 63 21.02 0.32 -9.62
N ASP A 64 20.38 0.10 -8.49
CA ASP A 64 20.08 -1.22 -7.94
C ASP A 64 18.64 -1.63 -8.29
N LEU A 65 18.49 -2.73 -9.00
CA LEU A 65 17.19 -3.25 -9.44
C LEU A 65 16.24 -3.53 -8.28
N HIS A 66 16.75 -4.00 -7.15
CA HIS A 66 15.96 -4.37 -5.97
C HIS A 66 15.64 -3.18 -5.03
N LYS A 67 16.05 -1.96 -5.38
CA LYS A 67 15.83 -0.75 -4.57
C LYS A 67 14.98 0.28 -5.31
N ILE A 68 13.88 0.64 -4.71
CA ILE A 68 13.00 1.70 -5.18
C ILE A 68 13.20 2.92 -4.27
N ASN A 69 13.78 3.99 -4.81
CA ASN A 69 13.94 5.25 -4.09
C ASN A 69 12.62 6.01 -4.01
N PRO A 70 12.45 6.93 -3.04
CA PRO A 70 11.28 7.79 -2.98
C PRO A 70 11.05 8.55 -4.29
N PRO A 71 9.85 8.50 -4.89
CA PRO A 71 9.58 9.17 -6.16
C PRO A 71 9.49 10.68 -5.99
N VAL A 72 10.02 11.41 -6.96
CA VAL A 72 9.82 12.85 -7.13
C VAL A 72 8.58 13.05 -8.00
N ARG A 73 7.66 13.94 -7.58
CA ARG A 73 6.49 14.25 -8.40
C ARG A 73 6.90 15.04 -9.64
N VAL A 74 6.72 14.44 -10.81
CA VAL A 74 7.08 15.02 -12.12
C VAL A 74 5.91 15.69 -12.82
N TRP A 75 4.69 15.37 -12.42
CA TRP A 75 3.46 15.97 -12.93
C TRP A 75 2.40 16.08 -11.84
N LYS A 76 1.70 17.22 -11.81
CA LYS A 76 0.56 17.48 -10.92
C LYS A 76 -0.73 17.36 -11.71
N ALA A 77 -1.69 16.57 -11.20
CA ALA A 77 -3.02 16.49 -11.78
C ALA A 77 -3.71 17.87 -11.79
N PRO A 78 -4.48 18.20 -12.85
CA PRO A 78 -5.16 19.47 -12.96
C PRO A 78 -6.24 19.64 -11.89
N GLU A 79 -6.81 20.85 -11.82
CA GLU A 79 -7.87 21.17 -10.87
C GLU A 79 -9.16 20.40 -11.16
N LYS A 80 -9.99 20.26 -10.13
CA LYS A 80 -11.28 19.59 -10.20
C LYS A 80 -12.13 20.14 -11.36
N GLY A 81 -12.71 19.21 -12.13
CA GLY A 81 -13.53 19.53 -13.29
C GLY A 81 -12.86 19.23 -14.64
N GLN A 82 -11.55 19.04 -14.65
CA GLN A 82 -10.85 18.51 -15.83
C GLN A 82 -11.04 16.99 -15.93
N TRP A 83 -10.97 16.44 -17.14
CA TRP A 83 -11.21 15.01 -17.39
C TRP A 83 -10.28 14.07 -16.63
N ASN A 84 -9.10 14.53 -16.26
CA ASN A 84 -8.02 13.80 -15.58
C ASN A 84 -7.68 14.40 -14.21
N SER A 85 -8.65 15.01 -13.53
CA SER A 85 -8.41 15.71 -12.27
C SER A 85 -8.30 14.79 -11.06
N THR A 86 -8.68 13.52 -11.20
CA THR A 86 -8.63 12.51 -10.13
C THR A 86 -8.49 11.11 -10.71
N CYS A 87 -8.43 10.10 -9.84
CA CYS A 87 -8.35 8.70 -10.24
C CYS A 87 -7.21 8.44 -11.24
N ILE A 88 -6.02 8.99 -10.93
CA ILE A 88 -4.81 8.78 -11.73
C ILE A 88 -4.25 7.40 -11.41
N TRP A 89 -4.30 6.49 -12.38
CA TRP A 89 -3.96 5.08 -12.19
C TRP A 89 -2.86 4.62 -13.14
N ALA A 90 -2.10 3.62 -12.68
CA ALA A 90 -1.15 2.82 -13.44
C ALA A 90 -0.31 3.61 -14.45
N PRO A 91 0.47 4.62 -14.01
CA PRO A 91 1.29 5.38 -14.94
C PRO A 91 2.48 4.53 -15.43
N GLU A 92 2.73 4.56 -16.73
CA GLU A 92 3.81 3.86 -17.42
C GLU A 92 4.77 4.82 -18.11
N LEU A 93 6.05 4.71 -17.80
CA LEU A 93 7.12 5.56 -18.33
C LEU A 93 7.83 4.88 -19.51
N HIS A 94 7.82 5.49 -20.67
CA HIS A 94 8.43 4.97 -21.89
C HIS A 94 9.41 5.97 -22.48
N PHE A 95 10.59 5.47 -22.92
CA PHE A 95 11.55 6.28 -23.67
C PHE A 95 11.37 6.05 -25.17
N TRP A 96 11.19 7.12 -25.94
CA TRP A 96 11.05 7.05 -27.38
C TRP A 96 11.65 8.29 -28.06
N LYS A 97 12.54 8.06 -29.02
CA LYS A 97 13.19 9.11 -29.85
C LYS A 97 13.73 10.30 -29.04
N GLY A 98 14.45 10.01 -27.96
CA GLY A 98 15.15 11.03 -27.16
C GLY A 98 14.31 11.73 -26.09
N LYS A 99 13.06 11.35 -25.91
CA LYS A 99 12.15 11.88 -24.87
C LYS A 99 11.47 10.78 -24.08
N TRP A 100 10.93 11.17 -22.93
CA TRP A 100 10.14 10.30 -22.07
C TRP A 100 8.66 10.62 -22.20
N TYR A 101 7.85 9.58 -22.16
CA TYR A 101 6.40 9.65 -22.22
C TYR A 101 5.81 8.88 -21.06
N ILE A 102 4.80 9.45 -20.38
CA ILE A 102 4.07 8.75 -19.32
C ILE A 102 2.64 8.58 -19.79
N PHE A 103 2.23 7.33 -19.96
CA PHE A 103 0.84 6.96 -20.19
C PHE A 103 0.17 6.73 -18.84
N TYR A 104 -1.05 7.21 -18.66
CA TYR A 104 -1.79 7.07 -17.41
C TYR A 104 -3.28 7.01 -17.68
N ALA A 105 -4.04 6.35 -16.81
CA ALA A 105 -5.48 6.49 -16.76
C ALA A 105 -5.87 7.62 -15.82
N GLY A 106 -6.88 8.40 -16.21
CA GLY A 106 -7.42 9.48 -15.39
C GLY A 106 -8.93 9.62 -15.56
N GLY A 107 -9.58 10.14 -14.56
CA GLY A 107 -11.01 10.44 -14.55
C GLY A 107 -11.30 11.73 -13.79
N TYR A 108 -12.54 12.21 -13.82
CA TYR A 108 -12.95 13.39 -13.06
C TYR A 108 -13.82 13.04 -11.84
N SER A 109 -14.26 11.78 -11.72
CA SER A 109 -15.04 11.28 -10.58
C SER A 109 -14.96 9.76 -10.44
N GLY A 110 -15.32 9.26 -9.28
CA GLY A 110 -15.51 7.83 -8.96
C GLY A 110 -15.59 7.60 -7.46
N PRO A 111 -16.08 6.47 -6.98
CA PRO A 111 -16.85 5.45 -7.70
C PRO A 111 -18.27 5.92 -8.09
N PRO A 112 -18.93 5.36 -9.11
CA PRO A 112 -18.38 4.36 -10.04
C PRO A 112 -17.34 4.98 -10.99
N PHE A 113 -16.31 4.18 -11.37
CA PHE A 113 -15.18 4.63 -12.18
C PHE A 113 -15.47 4.53 -13.70
N ILE A 114 -16.54 5.15 -14.14
CA ILE A 114 -17.04 5.09 -15.52
C ILE A 114 -16.42 6.14 -16.47
N HIS A 115 -15.58 7.02 -15.91
CA HIS A 115 -15.04 8.18 -16.66
C HIS A 115 -13.56 8.04 -17.00
N GLN A 116 -12.97 6.85 -16.80
CA GLN A 116 -11.56 6.65 -17.05
C GLN A 116 -11.23 6.74 -18.54
N LYS A 117 -10.22 7.54 -18.83
CA LYS A 117 -9.63 7.72 -20.15
C LYS A 117 -8.11 7.65 -20.02
N THR A 118 -7.43 7.29 -21.09
CA THR A 118 -5.98 7.33 -21.15
C THR A 118 -5.47 8.68 -21.61
N GLY A 119 -4.51 9.23 -20.89
CA GLY A 119 -3.74 10.41 -21.26
C GLY A 119 -2.27 10.10 -21.42
N VAL A 120 -1.54 11.04 -22.00
CA VAL A 120 -0.10 10.95 -22.17
C VAL A 120 0.58 12.27 -21.83
N LEU A 121 1.69 12.17 -21.12
CA LEU A 121 2.59 13.27 -20.80
C LEU A 121 3.87 13.12 -21.62
N GLU A 122 4.47 14.23 -22.04
CA GLU A 122 5.77 14.26 -22.73
C GLU A 122 6.77 15.02 -21.87
N SER A 123 7.97 14.50 -21.66
CA SER A 123 9.01 15.19 -20.92
C SER A 123 9.47 16.46 -21.67
N VAL A 124 9.70 17.54 -20.92
CA VAL A 124 10.23 18.79 -21.49
C VAL A 124 11.65 18.58 -22.02
N THR A 125 12.45 17.84 -21.26
CA THR A 125 13.84 17.50 -21.59
C THR A 125 14.03 15.99 -21.72
N SER A 126 15.27 15.53 -21.91
CA SER A 126 15.63 14.10 -21.89
C SER A 126 15.73 13.52 -20.46
N ASP A 127 15.48 14.30 -19.39
CA ASP A 127 15.49 13.82 -18.01
C ASP A 127 14.11 13.22 -17.66
N ALA A 128 14.08 11.93 -17.35
CA ALA A 128 12.88 11.22 -16.90
C ALA A 128 12.28 11.77 -15.59
N MET A 129 13.09 12.42 -14.77
CA MET A 129 12.68 13.00 -13.50
C MET A 129 12.41 14.52 -13.59
N GLY A 130 12.47 15.07 -14.80
CA GLY A 130 12.17 16.46 -15.10
C GLY A 130 10.67 16.75 -15.17
N GLU A 131 10.34 17.91 -15.71
CA GLU A 131 8.98 18.37 -15.92
C GLU A 131 8.34 17.70 -17.15
N TYR A 132 7.03 17.47 -17.10
CA TYR A 132 6.22 16.91 -18.18
C TYR A 132 5.10 17.85 -18.60
N ILE A 133 4.83 17.86 -19.91
CA ILE A 133 3.71 18.57 -20.52
C ILE A 133 2.61 17.55 -20.82
N ASP A 134 1.37 17.86 -20.42
CA ASP A 134 0.20 17.05 -20.75
C ASP A 134 -0.14 17.22 -22.25
N LYS A 135 -0.07 16.13 -23.00
CA LYS A 135 -0.44 16.07 -24.42
C LYS A 135 -1.93 15.82 -24.62
N GLY A 136 -2.66 15.59 -23.51
CA GLY A 136 -4.09 15.39 -23.51
C GLY A 136 -4.52 13.93 -23.57
N MET A 137 -5.81 13.76 -23.78
CA MET A 137 -6.48 12.47 -23.89
C MET A 137 -6.16 11.79 -25.21
N LEU A 138 -5.93 10.48 -25.17
CA LEU A 138 -5.78 9.64 -26.37
C LEU A 138 -7.13 9.16 -26.90
N PHE A 139 -7.20 8.98 -28.20
CA PHE A 139 -8.35 8.36 -28.83
C PHE A 139 -8.32 6.84 -28.67
N THR A 140 -9.37 6.25 -28.09
CA THR A 140 -9.48 4.80 -27.83
C THR A 140 -10.79 4.19 -28.38
N GLY A 141 -11.40 4.87 -29.35
CA GLY A 141 -12.65 4.45 -30.00
C GLY A 141 -12.46 3.54 -31.21
N ASP A 142 -13.58 3.10 -31.77
CA ASP A 142 -13.61 2.15 -32.90
C ASP A 142 -13.29 2.80 -34.24
N VAL A 143 -13.77 4.02 -34.44
CA VAL A 143 -13.59 4.80 -35.70
C VAL A 143 -12.72 6.00 -35.39
N LEU A 144 -11.53 6.04 -35.98
CA LEU A 144 -10.56 7.12 -35.76
C LEU A 144 -11.17 8.50 -36.00
N GLY A 145 -11.00 9.39 -35.02
CA GLY A 145 -11.53 10.75 -35.08
C GLY A 145 -12.97 10.93 -34.58
N ASP A 146 -13.68 9.85 -34.29
CA ASP A 146 -15.01 9.91 -33.66
C ASP A 146 -14.92 10.10 -32.15
N TRP A 147 -14.50 11.28 -31.72
CA TRP A 147 -14.30 11.62 -30.31
C TRP A 147 -15.56 11.53 -29.45
N LYS A 148 -16.75 11.60 -30.04
CA LYS A 148 -18.02 11.42 -29.32
C LYS A 148 -18.14 9.99 -28.76
N ASN A 149 -17.55 9.05 -29.48
CA ASN A 149 -17.49 7.63 -29.13
C ASN A 149 -16.11 7.20 -28.61
N ASN A 150 -15.34 8.14 -28.03
CA ASN A 150 -14.11 7.77 -27.32
C ASN A 150 -14.43 6.85 -26.14
N ARG A 151 -13.76 5.71 -26.04
CA ARG A 151 -14.11 4.63 -25.12
C ARG A 151 -13.37 4.75 -23.77
N TRP A 152 -13.88 4.10 -22.78
CA TRP A 152 -13.22 3.86 -21.50
C TRP A 152 -11.94 3.06 -21.74
N ALA A 153 -10.81 3.49 -21.14
CA ALA A 153 -9.50 2.89 -21.36
C ALA A 153 -8.56 3.15 -20.19
N ILE A 154 -7.86 2.10 -19.76
CA ILE A 154 -6.83 2.12 -18.70
C ILE A 154 -5.60 1.30 -19.12
N ASP A 155 -4.53 1.41 -18.37
CA ASP A 155 -3.33 0.55 -18.43
C ASP A 155 -2.74 0.48 -19.85
N MET A 156 -2.52 1.64 -20.47
CA MET A 156 -1.99 1.69 -21.83
C MET A 156 -0.47 1.56 -21.83
N THR A 157 0.03 0.57 -22.56
CA THR A 157 1.45 0.33 -22.82
C THR A 157 1.81 0.50 -24.30
N LEU A 158 3.08 0.78 -24.58
CA LEU A 158 3.59 0.92 -25.95
C LEU A 158 4.24 -0.37 -26.45
N LEU A 159 3.98 -0.68 -27.71
CA LEU A 159 4.64 -1.73 -28.47
C LEU A 159 5.24 -1.13 -29.74
N GLU A 160 6.56 -1.03 -29.83
CA GLU A 160 7.24 -0.79 -31.11
C GLU A 160 7.54 -2.14 -31.77
N HIS A 161 7.04 -2.35 -32.98
CA HIS A 161 7.27 -3.55 -33.76
C HIS A 161 7.59 -3.20 -35.20
N LYS A 162 8.76 -3.63 -35.69
CA LYS A 162 9.24 -3.37 -37.07
C LYS A 162 9.18 -1.91 -37.49
N GLY A 163 9.53 -1.00 -36.56
CA GLY A 163 9.54 0.44 -36.82
C GLY A 163 8.14 1.11 -36.77
N GLN A 164 7.08 0.35 -36.52
CA GLN A 164 5.75 0.85 -36.30
C GLN A 164 5.42 0.87 -34.81
N LEU A 165 4.86 1.96 -34.31
CA LEU A 165 4.39 2.11 -32.95
C LEU A 165 2.92 1.71 -32.82
N TYR A 166 2.62 0.97 -31.75
CA TYR A 166 1.27 0.55 -31.37
C TYR A 166 1.04 0.86 -29.88
N ALA A 167 -0.23 1.10 -29.54
CA ALA A 167 -0.69 1.09 -28.16
C ALA A 167 -1.48 -0.18 -27.88
N VAL A 168 -1.29 -0.77 -26.70
CA VAL A 168 -2.11 -1.88 -26.17
C VAL A 168 -2.69 -1.46 -24.84
N TRP A 169 -3.97 -1.70 -24.58
CA TRP A 169 -4.63 -1.23 -23.37
C TRP A 169 -5.81 -2.11 -22.96
N SER A 170 -6.29 -1.94 -21.73
CA SER A 170 -7.55 -2.49 -21.24
C SER A 170 -8.69 -1.49 -21.49
N GLY A 171 -9.83 -1.97 -21.99
CA GLY A 171 -10.95 -1.11 -22.31
C GLY A 171 -12.30 -1.83 -22.31
N TRP A 172 -13.36 -1.02 -22.28
CA TRP A 172 -14.72 -1.49 -22.42
C TRP A 172 -15.16 -1.52 -23.89
N GLU A 173 -16.04 -2.46 -24.20
CA GLU A 173 -16.62 -2.53 -25.56
C GLU A 173 -17.53 -1.35 -25.86
N ASN A 174 -18.38 -0.99 -24.90
CA ASN A 174 -19.31 0.13 -24.99
C ASN A 174 -19.12 1.12 -23.85
N SER A 175 -19.83 2.24 -23.91
CA SER A 175 -19.97 3.15 -22.77
C SER A 175 -21.01 2.56 -21.83
N GLU A 176 -20.64 2.36 -20.56
CA GLU A 176 -21.46 1.68 -19.58
C GLU A 176 -21.84 2.63 -18.42
N PRO A 177 -23.02 2.47 -17.83
CA PRO A 177 -23.46 3.28 -16.68
C PRO A 177 -22.86 2.85 -15.35
N THR A 178 -22.13 1.73 -15.33
CA THR A 178 -21.48 1.13 -14.15
C THR A 178 -20.09 0.63 -14.50
N ASP A 179 -19.20 0.60 -13.51
CA ASP A 179 -17.86 0.02 -13.63
C ASP A 179 -17.83 -1.51 -13.44
N LYS A 180 -18.99 -2.15 -13.30
CA LYS A 180 -19.15 -3.61 -13.25
C LYS A 180 -19.35 -4.19 -14.65
N THR A 181 -18.34 -4.02 -15.50
CA THR A 181 -18.39 -4.43 -16.90
C THR A 181 -17.11 -5.15 -17.32
N GLN A 182 -17.21 -6.02 -18.32
CA GLN A 182 -16.05 -6.76 -18.84
C GLN A 182 -15.00 -5.82 -19.40
N GLN A 183 -13.75 -6.14 -19.15
CA GLN A 183 -12.61 -5.45 -19.74
C GLN A 183 -11.91 -6.38 -20.74
N HIS A 184 -11.61 -5.80 -21.90
CA HIS A 184 -10.98 -6.48 -23.04
C HIS A 184 -9.64 -5.82 -23.35
N LEU A 185 -8.72 -6.54 -24.00
CA LEU A 185 -7.51 -5.94 -24.52
C LEU A 185 -7.72 -5.46 -25.96
N TYR A 186 -7.29 -4.25 -26.18
CA TYR A 186 -7.33 -3.58 -27.48
C TYR A 186 -5.91 -3.20 -27.93
N ILE A 187 -5.73 -3.10 -29.24
CA ILE A 187 -4.54 -2.58 -29.89
C ILE A 187 -4.92 -1.56 -30.97
N ALA A 188 -4.09 -0.55 -31.18
CA ALA A 188 -4.20 0.39 -32.30
C ALA A 188 -2.81 0.82 -32.77
N LYS A 189 -2.71 1.21 -34.06
CA LYS A 189 -1.50 1.89 -34.59
C LYS A 189 -1.39 3.29 -34.03
N MET A 190 -0.17 3.72 -33.80
CA MET A 190 0.17 5.10 -33.42
C MET A 190 1.11 5.71 -34.47
N GLU A 191 0.93 7.00 -34.72
CA GLU A 191 1.86 7.82 -35.49
C GLU A 191 3.05 8.24 -34.60
N ASN A 192 2.74 8.62 -33.39
CA ASN A 192 3.67 9.03 -32.33
C ASN A 192 3.02 8.73 -30.97
N PRO A 193 3.71 8.89 -29.84
CA PRO A 193 3.18 8.53 -28.52
C PRO A 193 1.89 9.26 -28.07
N TRP A 194 1.47 10.30 -28.76
CA TRP A 194 0.26 11.07 -28.42
C TRP A 194 -0.78 11.13 -29.54
N THR A 195 -0.58 10.38 -30.65
CA THR A 195 -1.49 10.39 -31.80
C THR A 195 -1.78 8.98 -32.29
N MET A 196 -3.02 8.56 -32.20
CA MET A 196 -3.47 7.30 -32.79
C MET A 196 -3.59 7.42 -34.32
N ALA A 197 -3.17 6.37 -35.01
CA ALA A 197 -3.21 6.27 -36.49
C ALA A 197 -4.26 5.27 -36.98
N SER A 198 -4.97 4.58 -36.09
CA SER A 198 -6.10 3.71 -36.43
C SER A 198 -7.15 3.71 -35.32
N GLY A 199 -8.36 3.26 -35.62
CA GLY A 199 -9.29 2.79 -34.62
C GLY A 199 -8.73 1.55 -33.88
N ARG A 200 -9.34 1.22 -32.77
CA ARG A 200 -8.94 0.07 -31.95
C ARG A 200 -9.38 -1.26 -32.54
N VAL A 201 -8.61 -2.29 -32.28
CA VAL A 201 -8.94 -3.67 -32.58
C VAL A 201 -8.91 -4.47 -31.27
N LYS A 202 -9.94 -5.26 -31.01
CA LYS A 202 -10.00 -6.13 -29.84
C LYS A 202 -9.17 -7.39 -30.08
N ILE A 203 -8.13 -7.62 -29.29
CA ILE A 203 -7.22 -8.77 -29.41
C ILE A 203 -7.41 -9.83 -28.32
N SER A 204 -8.11 -9.51 -27.22
CA SER A 204 -8.46 -10.47 -26.19
C SER A 204 -9.79 -10.10 -25.53
N SER A 205 -10.58 -11.12 -25.22
CA SER A 205 -11.72 -11.06 -24.29
C SER A 205 -11.46 -12.02 -23.14
N PRO A 206 -12.04 -11.81 -21.94
CA PRO A 206 -11.87 -12.74 -20.82
C PRO A 206 -12.74 -13.99 -21.04
N ASP A 207 -12.31 -14.89 -21.91
CA ASP A 207 -13.03 -16.07 -22.40
C ASP A 207 -12.48 -17.40 -21.88
N ARG A 208 -11.33 -17.40 -21.20
CA ARG A 208 -10.74 -18.60 -20.61
C ARG A 208 -11.32 -18.88 -19.23
N TYR A 209 -11.34 -20.16 -18.81
CA TYR A 209 -11.89 -20.58 -17.53
C TYR A 209 -11.27 -19.85 -16.32
N TYR A 210 -9.98 -19.53 -16.38
CA TYR A 210 -9.25 -18.85 -15.32
C TYR A 210 -9.47 -17.33 -15.27
N GLU A 211 -10.08 -16.76 -16.29
CA GLU A 211 -10.45 -15.34 -16.42
C GLU A 211 -11.87 -15.07 -15.93
N GLN A 212 -12.65 -16.14 -15.69
CA GLN A 212 -14.03 -16.04 -15.25
C GLN A 212 -14.12 -15.69 -13.76
N GLY A 213 -15.25 -15.12 -13.35
CA GLY A 213 -15.53 -14.68 -11.99
C GLY A 213 -16.73 -13.72 -11.97
N GLU A 214 -16.93 -13.02 -10.87
CA GLU A 214 -18.02 -12.04 -10.78
C GLU A 214 -17.90 -10.92 -11.81
N LEU A 215 -16.65 -10.55 -12.15
CA LEU A 215 -16.33 -9.52 -13.15
C LEU A 215 -15.17 -10.04 -14.01
N PRO A 216 -15.44 -10.70 -15.15
CA PRO A 216 -14.39 -11.15 -16.06
C PRO A 216 -13.66 -9.95 -16.68
N LEU A 217 -12.34 -9.91 -16.57
CA LEU A 217 -11.53 -8.83 -17.11
C LEU A 217 -10.11 -9.26 -17.51
N ASN A 218 -9.60 -8.58 -18.53
CA ASN A 218 -8.19 -8.55 -18.91
C ASN A 218 -7.69 -7.11 -18.75
N GLU A 219 -6.68 -6.89 -17.90
CA GLU A 219 -6.13 -5.56 -17.64
C GLU A 219 -4.61 -5.60 -17.47
N GLY A 220 -3.96 -4.44 -17.31
CA GLY A 220 -2.52 -4.34 -17.10
C GLY A 220 -1.69 -5.02 -18.18
N PRO A 221 -1.94 -4.83 -19.49
CA PRO A 221 -1.15 -5.45 -20.54
C PRO A 221 0.28 -4.90 -20.52
N GLN A 222 1.28 -5.78 -20.62
CA GLN A 222 2.69 -5.44 -20.64
C GLN A 222 3.40 -6.16 -21.79
N ILE A 223 4.29 -5.46 -22.46
CA ILE A 223 5.03 -6.03 -23.59
C ILE A 223 6.28 -6.74 -23.08
N LEU A 224 6.39 -8.02 -23.40
CA LEU A 224 7.59 -8.82 -23.15
C LEU A 224 8.11 -9.35 -24.49
N LYS A 225 9.35 -9.05 -24.81
CA LYS A 225 10.04 -9.53 -26.00
C LYS A 225 11.16 -10.49 -25.64
N HIS A 226 11.27 -11.58 -26.39
CA HIS A 226 12.39 -12.50 -26.25
C HIS A 226 12.83 -13.02 -27.64
N GLY A 227 14.03 -12.64 -28.08
CA GLY A 227 14.44 -12.89 -29.44
C GLY A 227 13.48 -12.25 -30.46
N LYS A 228 12.84 -13.09 -31.27
CA LYS A 228 11.81 -12.66 -32.23
C LYS A 228 10.37 -12.70 -31.68
N ASP A 229 10.19 -13.31 -30.52
CA ASP A 229 8.87 -13.49 -29.93
C ASP A 229 8.38 -12.22 -29.26
N VAL A 230 7.09 -11.96 -29.42
CA VAL A 230 6.37 -10.82 -28.81
C VAL A 230 5.22 -11.38 -27.98
N PHE A 231 5.19 -11.00 -26.71
CA PHE A 231 4.11 -11.34 -25.79
C PHE A 231 3.44 -10.05 -25.31
N VAL A 232 2.12 -10.10 -25.17
CA VAL A 232 1.34 -9.20 -24.34
C VAL A 232 0.99 -9.97 -23.09
N VAL A 233 1.75 -9.78 -22.03
CA VAL A 233 1.44 -10.37 -20.71
C VAL A 233 0.41 -9.46 -20.04
N TYR A 234 -0.67 -10.02 -19.52
CA TYR A 234 -1.76 -9.26 -18.95
C TYR A 234 -2.28 -9.90 -17.68
N SER A 235 -2.97 -9.12 -16.90
CA SER A 235 -3.62 -9.57 -15.68
C SER A 235 -5.07 -9.96 -15.95
N CYS A 236 -5.54 -10.96 -15.23
CA CYS A 236 -6.93 -11.42 -15.28
C CYS A 236 -7.51 -11.65 -13.88
N GLY A 237 -8.81 -11.48 -13.76
CA GLY A 237 -9.52 -11.38 -12.49
C GLY A 237 -9.43 -9.97 -11.90
N GLN A 238 -10.03 -9.77 -10.75
CA GLN A 238 -10.11 -8.45 -10.12
C GLN A 238 -8.88 -8.18 -9.24
N SER A 239 -8.24 -7.04 -9.45
CA SER A 239 -7.01 -6.65 -8.71
C SER A 239 -7.21 -6.44 -7.20
N TRP A 240 -8.46 -6.34 -6.74
CA TRP A 240 -8.79 -6.27 -5.31
C TRP A 240 -9.08 -7.62 -4.66
N LEU A 241 -9.03 -8.73 -5.44
CA LEU A 241 -9.21 -10.11 -4.97
C LEU A 241 -7.88 -10.86 -4.88
N ASP A 242 -7.87 -11.93 -4.10
CA ASP A 242 -6.69 -12.80 -3.94
C ASP A 242 -6.48 -13.77 -5.11
N THR A 243 -7.42 -13.81 -6.05
CA THR A 243 -7.41 -14.65 -7.25
C THR A 243 -6.79 -13.97 -8.47
N TYR A 244 -6.35 -12.70 -8.36
CA TYR A 244 -5.67 -11.97 -9.43
C TYR A 244 -4.42 -12.70 -9.90
N LYS A 245 -4.18 -12.77 -11.21
CA LYS A 245 -3.12 -13.59 -11.82
C LYS A 245 -2.72 -13.07 -13.19
N LEU A 246 -1.63 -13.60 -13.75
CA LEU A 246 -1.16 -13.25 -15.09
C LEU A 246 -1.44 -14.36 -16.11
N SER A 247 -1.68 -13.92 -17.34
CA SER A 247 -1.69 -14.72 -18.55
C SER A 247 -0.97 -13.97 -19.69
N TYR A 248 -0.93 -14.53 -20.91
CA TYR A 248 -0.35 -13.85 -22.06
C TYR A 248 -1.10 -14.12 -23.36
N LEU A 249 -0.92 -13.18 -24.31
CA LEU A 249 -1.06 -13.41 -25.75
C LEU A 249 0.35 -13.49 -26.33
N ARG A 250 0.63 -14.46 -27.19
CA ARG A 250 1.87 -14.57 -27.98
C ARG A 250 1.55 -14.27 -29.45
N LEU A 251 2.35 -13.42 -30.08
CA LEU A 251 2.27 -13.22 -31.52
C LEU A 251 2.63 -14.51 -32.24
N LYS A 252 1.74 -14.99 -33.09
CA LYS A 252 1.84 -16.26 -33.79
C LYS A 252 3.08 -16.37 -34.68
N ASP A 253 3.38 -15.28 -35.35
CA ASP A 253 4.52 -15.13 -36.24
C ASP A 253 5.03 -13.68 -36.13
N PRO A 254 6.35 -13.42 -36.09
CA PRO A 254 6.90 -12.06 -36.04
C PRO A 254 6.50 -11.17 -37.22
N ASP A 255 6.06 -11.76 -38.34
CA ASP A 255 5.60 -11.06 -39.52
C ASP A 255 4.07 -10.89 -39.61
N ALA A 256 3.33 -11.45 -38.64
CA ALA A 256 1.89 -11.36 -38.60
C ALA A 256 1.40 -9.92 -38.38
N ASP A 257 0.22 -9.58 -38.94
CA ASP A 257 -0.42 -8.31 -38.67
C ASP A 257 -0.92 -8.24 -37.21
N LEU A 258 -0.41 -7.30 -36.44
CA LEU A 258 -0.78 -7.12 -35.04
C LEU A 258 -2.23 -6.67 -34.86
N LEU A 259 -2.84 -6.09 -35.89
CA LEU A 259 -4.25 -5.69 -35.89
C LEU A 259 -5.20 -6.83 -36.31
N ASP A 260 -4.70 -7.99 -36.72
CA ASP A 260 -5.54 -9.17 -36.87
C ASP A 260 -5.63 -9.93 -35.53
N PRO A 261 -6.83 -10.04 -34.90
CA PRO A 261 -6.97 -10.81 -33.66
C PRO A 261 -6.50 -12.27 -33.76
N LYS A 262 -6.54 -12.85 -34.96
CA LYS A 262 -6.07 -14.22 -35.21
C LYS A 262 -4.55 -14.37 -35.18
N SER A 263 -3.82 -13.27 -35.20
CA SER A 263 -2.36 -13.25 -35.05
C SER A 263 -1.90 -13.52 -33.60
N TRP A 264 -2.82 -13.46 -32.66
CA TRP A 264 -2.54 -13.61 -31.23
C TRP A 264 -3.00 -14.95 -30.72
N ILE A 265 -2.08 -15.71 -30.11
CA ILE A 265 -2.36 -17.00 -29.45
C ILE A 265 -2.42 -16.74 -27.94
N LYS A 266 -3.60 -16.95 -27.37
CA LYS A 266 -3.83 -16.83 -25.93
C LYS A 266 -3.39 -18.11 -25.22
N SER A 267 -2.74 -17.98 -24.06
CA SER A 267 -2.40 -19.12 -23.20
C SER A 267 -3.66 -19.87 -22.75
N ASP A 268 -3.57 -21.19 -22.68
CA ASP A 268 -4.68 -22.04 -22.20
C ASP A 268 -4.78 -22.15 -20.68
N LYS A 269 -3.77 -21.62 -19.97
CA LYS A 269 -3.67 -21.63 -18.51
C LYS A 269 -3.05 -20.32 -17.99
N PRO A 270 -3.27 -19.96 -16.73
CA PRO A 270 -2.54 -18.85 -16.13
C PRO A 270 -1.03 -19.17 -16.10
N VAL A 271 -0.20 -18.14 -16.23
CA VAL A 271 1.26 -18.31 -16.30
C VAL A 271 1.98 -17.83 -15.03
N PHE A 272 1.25 -17.08 -14.20
CA PHE A 272 1.73 -16.67 -12.88
C PHE A 272 0.51 -16.45 -11.99
N GLU A 273 0.37 -17.26 -10.96
CA GLU A 273 -0.77 -17.22 -10.05
C GLU A 273 -0.31 -17.36 -8.59
N GLY A 274 -1.17 -16.95 -7.67
CA GLY A 274 -0.89 -16.98 -6.24
C GLY A 274 -0.68 -18.39 -5.68
N THR A 275 -0.11 -18.43 -4.49
CA THR A 275 0.05 -19.61 -3.64
C THR A 275 -0.73 -19.41 -2.34
N ASP A 276 -0.64 -20.38 -1.41
CA ASP A 276 -1.22 -20.21 -0.07
C ASP A 276 -0.56 -19.07 0.73
N GLN A 277 0.71 -18.75 0.44
CA GLN A 277 1.49 -17.74 1.16
C GLN A 277 1.54 -16.38 0.43
N VAL A 278 1.39 -16.36 -0.89
CA VAL A 278 1.46 -15.17 -1.73
C VAL A 278 0.29 -15.18 -2.70
N PHE A 279 -0.55 -14.19 -2.70
CA PHE A 279 -1.82 -14.21 -3.43
C PHE A 279 -2.17 -12.85 -4.04
N GLY A 280 -3.07 -12.83 -5.00
CA GLY A 280 -3.48 -11.64 -5.73
C GLY A 280 -2.29 -11.03 -6.49
N VAL A 281 -1.58 -11.87 -7.27
CA VAL A 281 -0.37 -11.49 -8.01
C VAL A 281 -0.73 -10.97 -9.38
N GLY A 282 -0.21 -9.84 -9.79
CA GLY A 282 -0.48 -9.32 -11.12
C GLY A 282 0.05 -7.91 -11.35
N HIS A 283 -0.42 -7.29 -12.43
CA HIS A 283 -0.02 -5.99 -12.94
C HIS A 283 1.52 -5.87 -12.95
N ALA A 284 2.12 -6.59 -13.88
CA ALA A 284 3.58 -6.77 -13.91
C ALA A 284 4.28 -5.75 -14.81
N SER A 285 5.57 -5.55 -14.59
CA SER A 285 6.49 -4.99 -15.57
C SER A 285 7.77 -5.81 -15.65
N PHE A 286 8.49 -5.71 -16.76
CA PHE A 286 9.64 -6.57 -17.06
C PHE A 286 10.90 -5.76 -17.28
N THR A 287 12.02 -6.27 -16.78
CA THR A 287 13.32 -5.67 -16.98
C THR A 287 14.43 -6.72 -16.89
N THR A 288 15.68 -6.30 -17.02
CA THR A 288 16.86 -7.15 -16.92
C THR A 288 17.76 -6.74 -15.75
N SER A 289 18.63 -7.65 -15.31
CA SER A 289 19.71 -7.35 -14.37
C SER A 289 20.63 -6.23 -14.88
N PRO A 290 21.49 -5.62 -14.02
CA PRO A 290 22.44 -4.60 -14.46
C PRO A 290 23.32 -5.00 -15.65
N ASP A 291 23.71 -6.27 -15.75
CA ASP A 291 24.55 -6.83 -16.83
C ASP A 291 23.74 -7.49 -17.97
N ASP A 292 22.41 -7.35 -17.98
CA ASP A 292 21.46 -7.89 -18.98
C ASP A 292 21.44 -9.43 -19.11
N ARG A 293 22.01 -10.16 -18.14
CA ARG A 293 22.05 -11.62 -18.18
C ARG A 293 20.82 -12.32 -17.60
N GLU A 294 20.08 -11.62 -16.76
CA GLU A 294 18.93 -12.16 -16.05
C GLU A 294 17.69 -11.33 -16.34
N HIS A 295 16.53 -12.01 -16.42
CA HIS A 295 15.23 -11.38 -16.59
C HIS A 295 14.50 -11.30 -15.26
N TYR A 296 13.84 -10.17 -15.01
CA TYR A 296 13.11 -9.89 -13.78
C TYR A 296 11.71 -9.41 -14.05
N ILE A 297 10.79 -9.85 -13.20
CA ILE A 297 9.41 -9.40 -13.14
C ILE A 297 9.19 -8.60 -11.86
N TYR A 298 8.71 -7.36 -12.01
CA TYR A 298 8.02 -6.62 -10.95
C TYR A 298 6.55 -6.94 -11.00
N TYR A 299 5.93 -7.10 -9.85
CA TYR A 299 4.51 -7.36 -9.75
C TYR A 299 3.99 -6.90 -8.38
N HIS A 300 2.70 -6.65 -8.27
CA HIS A 300 2.11 -6.42 -6.97
C HIS A 300 1.49 -7.70 -6.41
N THR A 301 1.35 -7.77 -5.08
CA THR A 301 0.59 -8.80 -4.39
C THR A 301 -0.34 -8.20 -3.35
N LYS A 302 -1.39 -8.91 -2.98
CA LYS A 302 -2.26 -8.50 -1.89
C LYS A 302 -1.64 -8.89 -0.54
N LYS A 303 -1.83 -8.02 0.46
CA LYS A 303 -1.40 -8.27 1.83
C LYS A 303 -2.43 -9.06 2.65
N GLU A 304 -3.69 -9.09 2.20
CA GLU A 304 -4.81 -9.73 2.88
C GLU A 304 -5.66 -10.48 1.86
N ARG A 305 -6.16 -11.68 2.21
CA ARG A 305 -7.03 -12.47 1.31
C ARG A 305 -8.41 -11.85 1.09
N LYS A 306 -8.92 -11.08 2.07
CA LYS A 306 -10.20 -10.37 1.91
C LYS A 306 -10.14 -9.34 0.77
N PRO A 307 -11.26 -9.02 0.12
CA PRO A 307 -11.33 -7.97 -0.89
C PRO A 307 -10.74 -6.64 -0.37
N GLY A 308 -9.98 -5.92 -1.20
CA GLY A 308 -9.41 -4.63 -0.83
C GLY A 308 -8.10 -4.30 -1.56
N TRP A 309 -7.60 -3.10 -1.30
CA TRP A 309 -6.56 -2.44 -2.08
C TRP A 309 -5.18 -2.42 -1.41
N LYS A 310 -4.98 -3.12 -0.28
CA LYS A 310 -3.69 -3.19 0.39
C LYS A 310 -2.77 -4.13 -0.39
N ARG A 311 -1.80 -3.56 -1.05
CA ARG A 311 -0.84 -4.27 -1.92
C ARG A 311 0.60 -3.90 -1.57
N ASP A 312 1.54 -4.75 -1.98
CA ASP A 312 2.99 -4.52 -1.94
C ASP A 312 3.62 -4.81 -3.31
N ILE A 313 4.85 -4.33 -3.52
CA ILE A 313 5.59 -4.55 -4.76
C ILE A 313 6.69 -5.58 -4.51
N ARG A 314 6.77 -6.52 -5.42
CA ARG A 314 7.74 -7.62 -5.38
C ARG A 314 8.56 -7.69 -6.66
N LEU A 315 9.70 -8.32 -6.52
CA LEU A 315 10.67 -8.56 -7.59
C LEU A 315 11.10 -10.01 -7.54
N GLN A 316 11.13 -10.69 -8.69
CA GLN A 316 11.78 -12.00 -8.80
C GLN A 316 12.32 -12.25 -10.18
N LYS A 317 13.34 -13.10 -10.26
CA LYS A 317 13.91 -13.59 -11.50
C LYS A 317 12.96 -14.54 -12.19
N PHE A 318 12.94 -14.50 -13.53
CA PHE A 318 12.25 -15.49 -14.37
C PHE A 318 13.12 -15.92 -15.54
N THR A 319 12.72 -16.96 -16.25
CA THR A 319 13.42 -17.52 -17.41
C THR A 319 12.47 -17.74 -18.56
N PHE A 320 13.01 -18.17 -19.68
CA PHE A 320 12.23 -18.67 -20.82
C PHE A 320 12.50 -20.15 -21.02
N ASP A 321 11.48 -20.90 -21.44
CA ASP A 321 11.64 -22.31 -21.79
C ASP A 321 12.29 -22.49 -23.18
N ALA A 322 12.49 -23.73 -23.59
CA ALA A 322 13.11 -24.04 -24.88
C ALA A 322 12.30 -23.56 -26.10
N SER A 323 11.01 -23.26 -25.93
CA SER A 323 10.12 -22.72 -26.96
C SER A 323 10.02 -21.18 -26.90
N GLY A 324 10.79 -20.53 -26.03
CA GLY A 324 10.81 -19.07 -25.84
C GLY A 324 9.63 -18.55 -25.01
N VAL A 325 8.87 -19.41 -24.35
CA VAL A 325 7.75 -19.00 -23.50
C VAL A 325 8.24 -18.58 -22.11
N PRO A 326 7.77 -17.45 -21.54
CA PRO A 326 8.21 -17.01 -20.23
C PRO A 326 7.75 -17.94 -19.11
N CYS A 327 8.70 -18.32 -18.24
CA CYS A 327 8.51 -19.14 -17.06
C CYS A 327 8.71 -18.30 -15.80
N PHE A 328 7.63 -17.74 -15.27
CA PHE A 328 7.68 -16.85 -14.10
C PHE A 328 7.87 -17.63 -12.78
N GLY A 329 7.63 -18.95 -12.78
CA GLY A 329 7.70 -19.77 -11.57
C GLY A 329 6.49 -19.55 -10.64
N LYS A 330 6.72 -19.70 -9.34
CA LYS A 330 5.74 -19.36 -8.29
C LYS A 330 6.15 -18.07 -7.59
N PRO A 331 5.21 -17.24 -7.15
CA PRO A 331 5.53 -16.07 -6.37
C PRO A 331 6.14 -16.49 -5.02
N LEU A 332 7.27 -15.86 -4.67
CA LEU A 332 8.09 -16.27 -3.54
C LEU A 332 7.63 -15.61 -2.23
N PRO A 333 7.63 -16.32 -1.09
CA PRO A 333 7.21 -15.79 0.20
C PRO A 333 8.17 -14.70 0.72
N VAL A 334 7.67 -13.91 1.69
CA VAL A 334 8.42 -12.78 2.29
C VAL A 334 9.73 -13.23 2.97
N SER A 335 9.76 -14.46 3.49
CA SER A 335 10.94 -15.02 4.17
C SER A 335 12.05 -15.51 3.23
N GLU A 336 11.78 -15.58 1.93
CA GLU A 336 12.72 -16.08 0.94
C GLU A 336 13.87 -15.09 0.73
N LYS A 337 15.11 -15.56 0.89
CA LYS A 337 16.32 -14.81 0.56
C LYS A 337 16.63 -14.98 -0.92
N LEU A 338 16.53 -13.91 -1.66
CA LEU A 338 16.75 -13.91 -3.12
C LEU A 338 18.14 -13.36 -3.43
N PRO A 339 18.94 -14.05 -4.28
CA PRO A 339 20.24 -13.53 -4.70
C PRO A 339 20.09 -12.14 -5.32
N LEU A 340 21.05 -11.26 -5.06
CA LEU A 340 21.09 -9.97 -5.75
C LEU A 340 21.16 -10.18 -7.26
N PRO A 341 20.52 -9.31 -8.07
CA PRO A 341 20.61 -9.37 -9.53
C PRO A 341 22.06 -9.35 -10.02
N SER A 342 22.37 -10.15 -11.04
CA SER A 342 23.72 -10.21 -11.62
C SER A 342 24.17 -8.82 -12.09
N GLY A 343 25.45 -8.51 -11.90
CA GLY A 343 26.00 -7.18 -12.23
C GLY A 343 25.64 -6.07 -11.25
N THR A 344 24.98 -6.38 -10.12
CA THR A 344 24.78 -5.39 -9.04
C THR A 344 26.14 -4.89 -8.54
N ALA A 345 26.31 -3.56 -8.55
CA ALA A 345 27.62 -2.91 -8.38
C ALA A 345 28.20 -2.96 -6.96
N HIS A 346 27.48 -3.49 -5.99
CA HIS A 346 28.01 -3.61 -4.63
C HIS A 346 28.77 -4.92 -4.50
N PRO A 347 30.12 -4.87 -4.43
CA PRO A 347 30.87 -6.04 -4.04
C PRO A 347 30.36 -6.42 -2.63
N VAL A 348 29.82 -7.62 -2.51
CA VAL A 348 29.64 -8.26 -1.22
C VAL A 348 31.00 -8.16 -0.54
N LYS A 349 31.15 -7.31 0.47
CA LYS A 349 32.31 -7.36 1.34
C LYS A 349 32.17 -8.66 2.15
N VAL A 350 32.55 -9.75 1.53
CA VAL A 350 32.78 -10.99 2.27
C VAL A 350 33.92 -10.66 3.23
N LYS A 351 33.59 -10.47 4.50
CA LYS A 351 34.63 -10.32 5.53
C LYS A 351 35.51 -11.57 5.45
N PRO A 352 36.84 -11.42 5.41
CA PRO A 352 37.71 -12.56 5.51
C PRO A 352 37.38 -13.40 6.72
N MET A 353 37.50 -14.73 6.68
CA MET A 353 37.20 -15.63 7.77
C MET A 353 37.88 -15.19 9.08
N SER A 354 39.11 -14.64 8.97
CA SER A 354 39.85 -14.05 10.09
C SER A 354 39.16 -12.82 10.72
N GLU A 355 38.40 -12.04 9.97
CA GLU A 355 37.61 -10.92 10.52
C GLU A 355 36.31 -11.40 11.18
N LEU A 356 35.67 -12.43 10.62
CA LEU A 356 34.51 -13.07 11.24
C LEU A 356 34.88 -13.73 12.57
N GLU A 357 36.01 -14.41 12.63
CA GLU A 357 36.53 -15.04 13.85
C GLU A 357 36.90 -13.99 14.92
N LYS A 358 37.49 -12.87 14.50
CA LYS A 358 37.75 -11.72 15.36
C LYS A 358 36.48 -11.06 15.89
N ASP A 359 35.49 -10.83 15.02
CA ASP A 359 34.19 -10.26 15.41
C ASP A 359 33.42 -11.20 16.35
N PHE A 360 33.54 -12.53 16.20
CA PHE A 360 32.97 -13.51 17.09
C PHE A 360 33.59 -13.50 18.49
N THR A 361 34.88 -13.28 18.57
CA THR A 361 35.63 -13.24 19.86
C THR A 361 35.64 -11.84 20.49
N GLN A 362 35.52 -10.78 19.69
CA GLN A 362 35.50 -9.38 20.11
C GLN A 362 34.24 -8.71 19.59
N LEU A 363 33.14 -8.83 20.35
CA LEU A 363 31.85 -8.24 19.99
C LEU A 363 31.99 -6.73 19.74
N SER A 364 31.60 -6.30 18.54
CA SER A 364 31.43 -4.88 18.24
C SER A 364 30.35 -4.26 19.12
N SER A 365 30.38 -2.95 19.35
CA SER A 365 29.36 -2.23 20.12
C SER A 365 27.94 -2.50 19.60
N THR A 366 27.79 -2.64 18.27
CA THR A 366 26.52 -2.89 17.61
C THR A 366 25.96 -4.32 17.82
N ALA A 367 26.79 -5.26 18.27
CA ALA A 367 26.41 -6.66 18.54
C ALA A 367 26.14 -6.92 20.04
N ARG A 368 26.29 -5.92 20.91
CA ARG A 368 26.05 -6.06 22.33
C ARG A 368 24.55 -6.09 22.62
N PRO A 369 24.09 -6.91 23.60
CA PRO A 369 22.69 -7.00 23.97
C PRO A 369 22.20 -5.71 24.62
N TYR A 370 20.92 -5.41 24.45
CA TYR A 370 20.21 -4.37 25.18
C TYR A 370 19.35 -5.00 26.25
N THR A 371 19.11 -4.25 27.34
CA THR A 371 18.26 -4.69 28.45
C THR A 371 17.26 -3.62 28.85
N TYR A 372 16.12 -4.04 29.41
CA TYR A 372 15.22 -3.13 30.10
C TYR A 372 15.85 -2.69 31.44
N TRP A 373 15.70 -1.41 31.76
CA TRP A 373 16.13 -0.81 32.99
C TRP A 373 14.98 0.00 33.59
N PHE A 374 14.38 -0.57 34.61
CA PHE A 374 13.19 -0.02 35.24
C PHE A 374 13.53 0.96 36.36
N TRP A 375 12.99 2.17 36.27
CA TRP A 375 12.92 3.09 37.38
C TRP A 375 11.59 2.90 38.11
N MET A 376 11.71 2.47 39.39
CA MET A 376 10.60 1.90 40.14
C MET A 376 9.90 2.98 40.98
N ASN A 377 8.88 3.68 40.40
CA ASN A 377 8.04 4.68 41.06
C ASN A 377 8.80 5.75 41.84
N GLY A 378 9.87 6.31 41.24
CA GLY A 378 10.70 7.35 41.86
C GLY A 378 11.65 6.86 42.98
N ASN A 379 11.85 5.55 43.17
CA ASN A 379 12.88 4.99 44.01
C ASN A 379 14.22 4.93 43.28
N ILE A 380 14.77 6.09 42.99
CA ILE A 380 15.99 6.28 42.22
C ILE A 380 16.91 7.28 42.92
N THR A 381 18.20 7.04 42.77
CA THR A 381 19.23 7.94 43.29
C THR A 381 20.35 8.10 42.27
N LYS A 382 21.08 9.20 42.32
CA LYS A 382 22.21 9.49 41.46
C LYS A 382 23.30 8.42 41.54
N GLU A 383 23.61 7.99 42.74
CA GLU A 383 24.58 6.93 43.03
C GLU A 383 24.10 5.56 42.49
N GLY A 384 22.83 5.21 42.67
CA GLY A 384 22.24 3.98 42.15
C GLY A 384 22.29 3.91 40.62
N ILE A 385 21.94 5.02 39.96
CA ILE A 385 22.01 5.16 38.50
C ILE A 385 23.43 4.87 37.98
N THR A 386 24.45 5.48 38.57
CA THR A 386 25.84 5.26 38.20
C THR A 386 26.26 3.80 38.38
N LYS A 387 25.94 3.19 39.54
CA LYS A 387 26.30 1.80 39.85
C LYS A 387 25.62 0.79 38.93
N ASP A 388 24.35 1.01 38.61
CA ASP A 388 23.60 0.16 37.67
C ASP A 388 24.23 0.17 36.27
N LEU A 389 24.49 1.34 35.74
CA LEU A 389 25.11 1.49 34.42
C LEU A 389 26.53 0.93 34.36
N GLU A 390 27.34 1.14 35.41
CA GLU A 390 28.68 0.54 35.52
C GLU A 390 28.62 -1.02 35.61
N ALA A 391 27.64 -1.56 36.30
CA ALA A 391 27.42 -2.99 36.35
C ALA A 391 27.02 -3.56 34.97
N MET A 392 26.11 -2.88 34.25
CA MET A 392 25.67 -3.24 32.91
C MET A 392 26.83 -3.18 31.92
N HIS A 393 27.64 -2.10 31.97
CA HIS A 393 28.83 -1.97 31.13
C HIS A 393 29.83 -3.12 31.37
N ARG A 394 30.09 -3.46 32.62
CA ARG A 394 31.05 -4.53 33.01
C ARG A 394 30.66 -5.89 32.45
N ILE A 395 29.35 -6.20 32.35
CA ILE A 395 28.87 -7.48 31.82
C ILE A 395 28.63 -7.44 30.30
N GLY A 396 28.94 -6.31 29.63
CA GLY A 396 28.88 -6.20 28.16
C GLY A 396 27.55 -5.77 27.59
N ILE A 397 26.64 -5.16 28.35
CA ILE A 397 25.41 -4.55 27.85
C ILE A 397 25.77 -3.35 26.97
N GLY A 398 25.20 -3.30 25.78
CA GLY A 398 25.41 -2.24 24.79
C GLY A 398 24.40 -1.10 24.87
N GLY A 399 23.21 -1.35 25.40
CA GLY A 399 22.17 -0.33 25.54
C GLY A 399 21.10 -0.66 26.57
N VAL A 400 20.40 0.36 27.04
CA VAL A 400 19.32 0.25 28.01
C VAL A 400 18.05 0.89 27.52
N PHE A 401 16.92 0.19 27.70
CA PHE A 401 15.58 0.74 27.57
C PHE A 401 15.09 1.19 28.93
N ASN A 402 15.20 2.48 29.22
CA ASN A 402 14.78 3.01 30.51
C ASN A 402 13.27 3.22 30.55
N LEU A 403 12.58 2.43 31.38
CA LEU A 403 11.14 2.47 31.63
C LEU A 403 10.82 2.94 33.04
N GLU A 404 9.76 3.75 33.15
CA GLU A 404 9.19 4.15 34.43
C GLU A 404 8.07 3.19 34.82
N GLY A 405 8.16 2.57 35.99
CA GLY A 405 7.12 1.67 36.53
C GLY A 405 6.56 2.20 37.82
N GLY A 406 5.22 2.29 37.93
CA GLY A 406 4.59 2.85 39.14
C GLY A 406 3.51 1.96 39.77
N THR A 407 2.85 1.11 38.98
CA THR A 407 1.71 0.31 39.46
C THR A 407 2.14 -0.76 40.48
N GLY A 408 1.53 -0.72 41.66
CA GLY A 408 1.82 -1.67 42.72
C GLY A 408 3.16 -1.49 43.44
N ILE A 409 3.90 -0.42 43.14
CA ILE A 409 5.21 -0.11 43.71
C ILE A 409 5.06 1.05 44.70
N PRO A 410 5.61 0.96 45.92
CA PRO A 410 5.62 2.07 46.86
C PRO A 410 6.24 3.32 46.26
N LYS A 411 5.61 4.49 46.48
CA LYS A 411 6.08 5.76 45.96
C LYS A 411 7.43 6.13 46.57
N GLY A 412 8.42 6.38 45.74
CA GLY A 412 9.72 6.91 46.13
C GLY A 412 9.75 8.42 46.30
N PRO A 413 10.89 9.00 46.68
CA PRO A 413 11.05 10.43 46.93
C PRO A 413 10.98 11.27 45.65
N VAL A 414 11.31 10.72 44.47
CA VAL A 414 11.40 11.45 43.22
C VAL A 414 10.09 11.34 42.43
N THR A 415 9.45 12.46 42.18
CA THR A 415 8.20 12.48 41.40
C THR A 415 8.52 12.58 39.90
N TYR A 416 7.86 11.75 39.10
CA TYR A 416 7.97 11.76 37.64
C TYR A 416 7.75 13.19 37.07
N LEU A 417 8.63 13.61 36.15
CA LEU A 417 8.68 14.96 35.53
C LEU A 417 8.95 16.12 36.51
N SER A 418 9.31 15.86 37.75
CA SER A 418 9.81 16.92 38.63
C SER A 418 11.19 17.42 38.17
N PRO A 419 11.63 18.61 38.62
CA PRO A 419 13.00 19.10 38.37
C PRO A 419 14.05 18.06 38.78
N GLU A 420 13.91 17.46 39.95
CA GLU A 420 14.81 16.44 40.45
C GLU A 420 14.85 15.22 39.56
N TRP A 421 13.70 14.73 39.08
CA TRP A 421 13.64 13.65 38.10
C TRP A 421 14.39 14.02 36.81
N SER A 422 14.23 15.25 36.33
CA SER A 422 14.91 15.73 35.12
C SER A 422 16.43 15.78 35.29
N GLU A 423 16.91 16.18 36.46
CA GLU A 423 18.34 16.14 36.79
C GLU A 423 18.90 14.73 36.83
N LEU A 424 18.16 13.77 37.42
CA LEU A 424 18.55 12.35 37.48
C LEU A 424 18.52 11.73 36.07
N LYS A 425 17.55 12.10 35.24
CA LYS A 425 17.50 11.68 33.84
C LYS A 425 18.71 12.20 33.05
N ALA A 426 19.04 13.47 33.20
CA ALA A 426 20.22 14.05 32.59
C ALA A 426 21.52 13.40 33.07
N HIS A 427 21.59 13.04 34.36
CA HIS A 427 22.73 12.29 34.91
C HIS A 427 22.84 10.89 34.29
N ALA A 428 21.72 10.14 34.18
CA ALA A 428 21.71 8.83 33.56
C ALA A 428 22.20 8.84 32.10
N ILE A 429 21.76 9.82 31.31
CA ILE A 429 22.20 10.00 29.92
C ILE A 429 23.72 10.29 29.85
N LYS A 430 24.23 11.15 30.74
CA LYS A 430 25.67 11.45 30.80
C LYS A 430 26.51 10.25 31.20
N GLU A 431 26.07 9.48 32.18
CA GLU A 431 26.74 8.27 32.63
C GLU A 431 26.71 7.16 31.55
N ALA A 432 25.58 6.98 30.89
CA ALA A 432 25.48 6.06 29.76
C ALA A 432 26.46 6.44 28.63
N ALA A 433 26.52 7.73 28.29
CA ALA A 433 27.49 8.26 27.30
C ALA A 433 28.93 8.06 27.76
N ARG A 434 29.25 8.28 29.05
CA ARG A 434 30.59 8.03 29.61
C ARG A 434 31.03 6.58 29.44
N LEU A 435 30.09 5.64 29.57
CA LEU A 435 30.34 4.20 29.50
C LEU A 435 30.17 3.61 28.10
N GLY A 436 29.75 4.41 27.10
CA GLY A 436 29.48 3.93 25.77
C GLY A 436 28.28 2.99 25.68
N ILE A 437 27.27 3.20 26.53
CA ILE A 437 25.99 2.50 26.57
C ILE A 437 24.95 3.37 25.84
N ASP A 438 24.21 2.79 24.89
CA ASP A 438 23.09 3.48 24.26
C ASP A 438 21.95 3.65 25.25
N TYR A 439 21.40 4.86 25.33
CA TYR A 439 20.30 5.18 26.22
C TYR A 439 19.02 5.40 25.45
N VAL A 440 18.05 4.50 25.61
CA VAL A 440 16.71 4.62 25.00
C VAL A 440 15.73 5.04 26.08
N MET A 441 15.09 6.18 25.88
CA MET A 441 14.12 6.76 26.81
C MET A 441 12.70 6.42 26.40
N HIS A 442 11.92 5.87 27.31
CA HIS A 442 10.49 5.73 27.15
C HIS A 442 9.78 7.08 27.37
N ASN A 443 8.77 7.37 26.59
CA ASN A 443 8.13 8.71 26.56
C ASN A 443 6.97 8.88 27.54
N CYS A 444 6.67 7.87 28.37
CA CYS A 444 5.61 7.92 29.38
C CYS A 444 5.94 7.01 30.57
N PRO A 445 5.28 7.18 31.74
CA PRO A 445 5.34 6.20 32.80
C PRO A 445 4.43 5.00 32.46
N GLY A 446 4.95 3.77 32.64
CA GLY A 446 4.24 2.53 32.34
C GLY A 446 4.39 2.06 30.89
N TRP A 447 3.47 1.21 30.42
CA TRP A 447 3.58 0.50 29.16
C TRP A 447 2.92 1.21 27.96
N SER A 448 2.12 2.25 28.21
CA SER A 448 1.38 2.94 27.18
C SER A 448 1.93 4.33 26.93
N SER A 449 2.28 4.64 25.69
CA SER A 449 2.70 5.99 25.29
C SER A 449 1.58 7.04 25.40
N SER A 450 0.34 6.62 25.63
CA SER A 450 -0.82 7.48 25.87
C SER A 450 -1.06 7.79 27.36
N GLY A 451 -0.24 7.27 28.28
CA GLY A 451 -0.33 7.53 29.71
C GLY A 451 0.33 8.83 30.15
N GLY A 452 -0.03 9.30 31.35
CA GLY A 452 0.58 10.45 32.00
C GLY A 452 -0.40 11.26 32.87
N PRO A 453 0.10 12.04 33.85
CA PRO A 453 -0.77 12.78 34.79
C PRO A 453 -1.63 13.89 34.13
N TRP A 454 -1.33 14.23 32.89
CA TRP A 454 -2.07 15.19 32.06
C TRP A 454 -3.17 14.55 31.21
N ILE A 455 -3.24 13.22 31.16
CA ILE A 455 -4.27 12.51 30.40
C ILE A 455 -5.56 12.49 31.23
N THR A 456 -6.54 13.23 30.78
CA THR A 456 -7.90 13.19 31.34
C THR A 456 -8.66 11.97 30.75
N PRO A 457 -9.78 11.57 31.35
CA PRO A 457 -10.60 10.48 30.82
C PRO A 457 -10.99 10.65 29.35
N GLU A 458 -11.17 11.90 28.86
CA GLU A 458 -11.49 12.19 27.46
C GLU A 458 -10.37 11.86 26.48
N TYR A 459 -9.11 11.92 26.94
CA TYR A 459 -7.92 11.68 26.13
C TYR A 459 -7.28 10.31 26.39
N SER A 460 -7.85 9.51 27.29
CA SER A 460 -7.41 8.16 27.57
C SER A 460 -7.88 7.17 26.50
N MET A 461 -7.37 5.94 26.54
CA MET A 461 -7.92 4.86 25.72
C MET A 461 -9.39 4.65 26.07
N GLN A 462 -10.22 4.60 25.04
CA GLN A 462 -11.64 4.40 25.13
C GLN A 462 -11.99 2.92 24.96
N LYS A 463 -13.05 2.46 25.62
CA LYS A 463 -13.67 1.17 25.37
C LYS A 463 -15.13 1.34 24.99
N LEU A 464 -15.58 0.51 24.09
CA LEU A 464 -16.96 0.44 23.70
C LEU A 464 -17.75 -0.30 24.78
N THR A 465 -18.82 0.30 25.29
CA THR A 465 -19.77 -0.30 26.22
C THR A 465 -21.19 -0.10 25.74
N TRP A 466 -22.11 -0.89 26.19
CA TRP A 466 -23.52 -0.79 25.83
C TRP A 466 -24.44 -1.16 26.98
N SER A 467 -25.67 -0.73 26.90
CA SER A 467 -26.79 -1.20 27.70
C SER A 467 -27.95 -1.61 26.79
N GLU A 468 -28.79 -2.48 27.27
CA GLU A 468 -29.93 -2.99 26.51
C GLU A 468 -31.24 -2.68 27.25
N THR A 469 -32.24 -2.28 26.47
CA THR A 469 -33.61 -2.04 26.97
C THR A 469 -34.60 -2.71 26.03
N GLU A 470 -35.34 -3.69 26.53
CA GLU A 470 -36.40 -4.33 25.75
C GLU A 470 -37.72 -3.56 25.89
N VAL A 471 -38.39 -3.31 24.75
CA VAL A 471 -39.69 -2.64 24.70
C VAL A 471 -40.66 -3.41 23.84
N ALA A 472 -41.93 -3.44 24.24
CA ALA A 472 -42.96 -4.07 23.44
C ALA A 472 -43.30 -3.23 22.20
N GLY A 473 -43.35 -3.86 21.03
CA GLY A 473 -43.70 -3.21 19.76
C GLY A 473 -45.17 -2.72 19.70
N GLY A 474 -45.51 -2.00 18.65
CA GLY A 474 -46.86 -1.53 18.34
C GLY A 474 -47.37 -0.33 19.17
N LYS A 475 -46.50 0.35 19.90
CA LYS A 475 -46.86 1.56 20.70
C LYS A 475 -45.72 2.56 20.70
N ARG A 476 -46.08 3.82 20.93
CA ARG A 476 -45.07 4.85 21.21
C ARG A 476 -44.45 4.59 22.57
N VAL A 477 -43.13 4.57 22.61
CA VAL A 477 -42.33 4.45 23.83
C VAL A 477 -41.61 5.76 24.08
N ASP A 478 -41.80 6.31 25.28
CA ASP A 478 -41.10 7.50 25.75
C ASP A 478 -40.48 7.12 27.09
N THR A 479 -39.19 6.80 27.09
CA THR A 479 -38.49 6.27 28.26
C THR A 479 -37.07 6.81 28.36
N LEU A 480 -36.52 6.73 29.55
CA LEU A 480 -35.11 7.01 29.82
C LEU A 480 -34.33 5.69 29.66
N LEU A 481 -33.41 5.67 28.75
CA LEU A 481 -32.52 4.52 28.58
C LEU A 481 -31.48 4.43 29.72
N LEU A 482 -31.17 3.22 30.10
CA LEU A 482 -30.12 2.98 31.10
C LEU A 482 -28.75 3.33 30.52
N ARG A 483 -28.05 4.20 31.23
CA ARG A 483 -26.67 4.49 30.90
C ARG A 483 -25.80 3.29 31.27
N PRO A 484 -24.89 2.78 30.38
CA PRO A 484 -23.94 1.75 30.75
C PRO A 484 -23.01 2.17 31.89
N ALA A 485 -22.41 1.19 32.55
CA ALA A 485 -21.38 1.45 33.54
C ALA A 485 -20.20 2.19 32.92
N THR A 486 -19.76 3.25 33.57
CA THR A 486 -18.63 4.06 33.11
C THR A 486 -17.47 3.99 34.08
N GLU A 487 -16.25 4.16 33.57
CA GLU A 487 -15.05 4.32 34.37
C GLU A 487 -14.66 5.81 34.42
N LEU A 488 -14.13 6.25 35.55
CA LEU A 488 -13.68 7.64 35.78
C LEU A 488 -14.77 8.71 35.49
N GLY A 489 -16.04 8.32 35.42
CA GLY A 489 -17.15 9.23 35.16
C GLY A 489 -17.26 9.77 33.73
N TYR A 490 -16.38 9.36 32.82
CA TYR A 490 -16.44 9.77 31.43
C TYR A 490 -17.42 8.92 30.63
N TYR A 491 -18.19 9.57 29.78
CA TYR A 491 -19.25 8.96 28.98
C TYR A 491 -19.53 9.77 27.72
N ARG A 492 -19.62 9.11 26.60
CA ARG A 492 -20.00 9.73 25.33
C ARG A 492 -20.86 8.78 24.51
N ASP A 493 -22.07 9.24 24.14
CA ASP A 493 -22.93 8.49 23.23
C ASP A 493 -22.33 8.41 21.84
N ILE A 494 -22.38 7.21 21.25
CA ILE A 494 -22.06 6.98 19.84
C ILE A 494 -23.34 6.83 19.04
N ALA A 495 -24.20 5.87 19.42
CA ALA A 495 -25.45 5.59 18.74
C ALA A 495 -26.43 4.88 19.65
N VAL A 496 -27.73 5.06 19.37
CA VAL A 496 -28.79 4.19 19.86
C VAL A 496 -29.34 3.42 18.69
N LEU A 497 -29.36 2.10 18.81
CA LEU A 497 -29.84 1.19 17.80
C LEU A 497 -31.12 0.51 18.25
N ALA A 498 -32.14 0.45 17.38
CA ALA A 498 -33.34 -0.31 17.59
C ALA A 498 -33.44 -1.45 16.57
N PHE A 499 -33.66 -2.64 17.04
CA PHE A 499 -33.81 -3.82 16.19
C PHE A 499 -34.77 -4.83 16.84
N PRO A 500 -35.45 -5.68 16.05
CA PRO A 500 -36.28 -6.73 16.57
C PRO A 500 -35.48 -7.70 17.47
N SER A 501 -36.05 -8.04 18.64
CA SER A 501 -35.42 -9.01 19.52
C SER A 501 -35.32 -10.39 18.86
N PHE A 502 -34.26 -11.15 19.21
CA PHE A 502 -34.02 -12.46 18.64
C PHE A 502 -35.21 -13.42 18.85
N LYS A 503 -35.79 -13.94 17.78
CA LYS A 503 -36.68 -15.10 17.84
C LYS A 503 -35.84 -16.38 17.79
N ASN A 504 -35.99 -17.22 18.84
CA ASN A 504 -35.32 -18.54 18.91
C ASN A 504 -33.79 -18.52 18.84
N GLY A 505 -33.14 -17.50 19.40
CA GLY A 505 -31.68 -17.40 19.47
C GLY A 505 -30.96 -17.19 18.13
N LYS A 506 -31.66 -16.84 17.06
CA LYS A 506 -31.06 -16.49 15.77
C LYS A 506 -30.95 -14.99 15.61
N PRO A 507 -29.79 -14.47 15.19
CA PRO A 507 -29.63 -13.05 14.90
C PRO A 507 -30.53 -12.63 13.74
N VAL A 508 -31.17 -11.48 13.87
CA VAL A 508 -31.91 -10.81 12.79
C VAL A 508 -30.89 -10.21 11.82
N GLY A 509 -31.20 -10.19 10.53
CA GLY A 509 -30.31 -9.63 9.52
C GLY A 509 -30.08 -8.11 9.75
N PHE A 510 -28.94 -7.60 9.30
CA PHE A 510 -28.62 -6.14 9.41
C PHE A 510 -29.67 -5.23 8.76
N SER A 511 -30.43 -5.72 7.78
CA SER A 511 -31.55 -5.00 7.16
C SER A 511 -32.68 -4.62 8.12
N ASP A 512 -32.77 -5.33 9.25
CA ASP A 512 -33.83 -5.14 10.23
C ASP A 512 -33.47 -4.15 11.34
N TRP A 513 -32.25 -3.61 11.30
CA TRP A 513 -31.74 -2.64 12.26
C TRP A 513 -32.12 -1.23 11.86
N GLN A 514 -32.58 -0.46 12.82
CA GLN A 514 -32.90 0.95 12.65
C GLN A 514 -32.00 1.80 13.53
N LEU A 515 -31.17 2.62 12.88
CA LEU A 515 -30.39 3.64 13.57
C LEU A 515 -31.32 4.79 13.99
N LEU A 516 -31.47 4.96 15.25
CA LEU A 516 -32.20 6.11 15.79
C LEU A 516 -31.27 7.33 15.76
N ASN A 517 -31.69 8.38 15.05
CA ASN A 517 -30.84 9.55 14.83
C ASN A 517 -30.46 10.22 16.17
N ASN A 518 -29.17 10.54 16.35
CA ASN A 518 -28.65 11.26 17.53
C ASN A 518 -29.35 12.60 17.83
N SER A 519 -30.00 13.22 16.84
CA SER A 519 -30.81 14.44 17.05
C SER A 519 -32.02 14.24 17.95
N VAL A 520 -32.42 13.00 18.22
CA VAL A 520 -33.55 12.66 19.13
C VAL A 520 -33.09 12.54 20.58
N PHE A 521 -31.76 12.49 20.83
CA PHE A 521 -31.18 12.51 22.16
C PHE A 521 -31.15 13.93 22.74
N ASN A 522 -31.91 14.18 23.77
CA ASN A 522 -31.50 15.24 24.68
C ASN A 522 -30.39 14.69 25.59
N HIS A 523 -29.51 15.55 26.08
CA HIS A 523 -28.36 15.22 26.96
C HIS A 523 -28.68 14.38 28.22
N ARG A 524 -29.84 13.75 28.30
CA ARG A 524 -30.34 12.96 29.42
C ARG A 524 -30.85 11.57 29.00
N GLY A 525 -30.58 11.14 27.77
CA GLY A 525 -30.90 9.79 27.29
C GLY A 525 -32.42 9.54 27.11
N LYS A 526 -33.23 10.56 26.90
CA LYS A 526 -34.66 10.39 26.57
C LYS A 526 -34.83 10.20 25.07
N ILE A 527 -35.45 9.12 24.67
CA ILE A 527 -35.85 8.86 23.30
C ILE A 527 -37.35 8.63 23.21
N GLY A 528 -37.98 9.14 22.14
CA GLY A 528 -39.33 8.80 21.74
C GLY A 528 -39.27 7.81 20.59
N ILE A 529 -39.74 6.58 20.79
CA ILE A 529 -39.79 5.55 19.77
C ILE A 529 -41.24 5.28 19.41
N GLN A 530 -41.55 5.30 18.13
CA GLN A 530 -42.82 4.84 17.62
C GLN A 530 -42.63 3.46 17.00
N THR A 531 -43.21 2.43 17.61
CA THR A 531 -43.20 1.07 17.08
C THR A 531 -44.49 0.78 16.34
N TYR A 532 -44.41 0.15 15.19
CA TYR A 532 -45.55 -0.09 14.30
C TYR A 532 -46.14 -1.50 14.41
N ASP A 533 -45.44 -2.42 15.04
CA ASP A 533 -45.85 -3.81 15.19
C ASP A 533 -46.11 -4.16 16.66
N LYS A 534 -47.33 -4.57 16.98
CA LYS A 534 -47.73 -4.89 18.35
C LYS A 534 -47.19 -6.22 18.86
N GLU A 535 -46.72 -7.10 17.96
CA GLU A 535 -46.27 -8.45 18.30
C GLU A 535 -44.73 -8.56 18.39
N GLN A 536 -44.02 -7.50 18.01
CA GLN A 536 -42.54 -7.52 18.05
C GLN A 536 -42.00 -6.87 19.32
N VAL A 537 -41.08 -7.55 19.97
CA VAL A 537 -40.25 -6.97 21.02
C VAL A 537 -39.04 -6.33 20.34
N ILE A 538 -38.84 -5.03 20.60
CA ILE A 538 -37.70 -4.28 20.05
C ILE A 538 -36.67 -4.15 21.15
N ARG A 539 -35.41 -4.49 20.83
CA ARG A 539 -34.25 -4.26 21.68
C ARG A 539 -33.60 -2.93 21.29
N LEU A 540 -33.35 -2.10 22.28
CA LEU A 540 -32.60 -0.86 22.14
C LEU A 540 -31.22 -1.08 22.70
N GLU A 541 -30.20 -0.77 21.93
CA GLU A 541 -28.82 -0.76 22.39
C GLU A 541 -28.28 0.65 22.43
N ASP A 542 -27.68 1.01 23.55
CA ASP A 542 -26.96 2.26 23.75
C ASP A 542 -25.46 1.91 23.59
N ILE A 543 -24.82 2.37 22.53
CA ILE A 543 -23.43 2.11 22.24
C ILE A 543 -22.63 3.36 22.57
N ILE A 544 -21.64 3.23 23.42
CA ILE A 544 -20.92 4.34 24.02
C ILE A 544 -19.42 4.14 23.84
N ASP A 545 -18.74 5.24 23.53
CA ASP A 545 -17.30 5.34 23.36
C ASP A 545 -16.55 5.45 24.71
#